data_94b3ec7c81b02a74597e1f6ff7119390
#
_entry.id   94b3ec7c81b02a74597e1f6ff7119390
#
_cell.length_a   1.000
_cell.length_b   1.000
_cell.length_c   1.000
_cell.angle_alpha   90.00
_cell.angle_beta   90.00
_cell.angle_gamma   90.00
#
_symmetry.space_group_name_H-M   'P 1'
#
loop_
_entity.id
_entity.type
_entity.pdbx_description
1 polymer ?
#
loop_
_entity_poly.entity_id
_entity_poly.type
_entity_poly.pdbx_seq_one_letter_code
_entity_poly.pdbx_strand_id
1 'polypeptide(L)'
;MKAKEVSVLVEYFGEHPIVRITDFLIENKLFDYSKKQIMEEVGISKATLFKYFPKLEEAGIVKLSRKFGKTKLYKINAESPIVKRIIDLGLTLADEASKRVAEEELEVPVR
;
A
#
# COMPACT_ATOMS: atom_id res chain seq x y z
N MET A 1 -6.29 16.86 7.39
CA MET A 1 -6.44 15.44 7.47
C MET A 1 -6.85 14.83 6.15
N LYS A 2 -6.24 13.75 5.81
CA LYS A 2 -6.52 13.14 4.54
C LYS A 2 -7.87 12.46 4.51
N ALA A 3 -8.51 12.52 3.38
CA ALA A 3 -9.70 11.72 3.17
C ALA A 3 -9.33 10.25 3.31
N LYS A 4 -10.22 9.51 3.92
CA LYS A 4 -9.98 8.10 4.13
C LYS A 4 -10.53 7.29 2.99
N GLU A 5 -9.87 7.41 1.88
CA GLU A 5 -10.23 6.51 0.79
C GLU A 5 -9.56 5.19 1.03
N VAL A 6 -10.36 4.17 1.17
CA VAL A 6 -9.83 2.83 1.34
C VAL A 6 -9.28 2.38 0.00
N SER A 7 -8.00 2.01 -0.04
CA SER A 7 -7.42 1.54 -1.28
C SER A 7 -8.04 0.22 -1.67
N VAL A 8 -7.99 -0.08 -2.96
CA VAL A 8 -8.58 -1.30 -3.46
C VAL A 8 -7.89 -2.54 -2.88
N LEU A 9 -6.59 -2.46 -2.62
CA LEU A 9 -5.89 -3.58 -2.02
C LEU A 9 -6.37 -3.84 -0.60
N VAL A 10 -6.52 -2.78 0.20
CA VAL A 10 -7.01 -2.92 1.55
C VAL A 10 -8.46 -3.41 1.55
N GLU A 11 -9.24 -2.91 0.61
CA GLU A 11 -10.64 -3.32 0.53
C GLU A 11 -10.79 -4.82 0.30
N TYR A 12 -9.97 -5.37 -0.59
CA TYR A 12 -10.11 -6.79 -0.94
C TYR A 12 -9.31 -7.72 -0.06
N PHE A 13 -8.19 -7.27 0.48
CA PHE A 13 -7.32 -8.15 1.25
C PHE A 13 -7.29 -7.84 2.74
N GLY A 14 -8.06 -6.83 3.16
CA GLY A 14 -8.20 -6.52 4.57
C GLY A 14 -7.16 -5.56 5.08
N GLU A 15 -7.32 -5.20 6.34
CA GLU A 15 -6.49 -4.15 6.93
C GLU A 15 -5.33 -4.72 7.73
N HIS A 16 -4.81 -5.84 7.29
CA HIS A 16 -3.63 -6.41 7.92
C HIS A 16 -2.45 -5.43 7.77
N PRO A 17 -1.61 -5.31 8.80
CA PRO A 17 -0.51 -4.34 8.74
C PRO A 17 0.39 -4.49 7.52
N ILE A 18 0.64 -5.73 7.07
CA ILE A 18 1.46 -5.94 5.87
C ILE A 18 0.80 -5.28 4.66
N VAL A 19 -0.51 -5.47 4.51
CA VAL A 19 -1.22 -4.87 3.39
C VAL A 19 -1.22 -3.35 3.50
N ARG A 20 -1.47 -2.84 4.69
CA ARG A 20 -1.55 -1.38 4.88
C ARG A 20 -0.20 -0.70 4.67
N ILE A 21 0.88 -1.30 5.18
CA ILE A 21 2.21 -0.72 4.99
C ILE A 21 2.59 -0.75 3.51
N THR A 22 2.37 -1.89 2.87
CA THR A 22 2.72 -2.04 1.46
C THR A 22 1.92 -1.06 0.60
N ASP A 23 0.64 -0.96 0.86
CA ASP A 23 -0.22 -0.06 0.11
C ASP A 23 0.20 1.39 0.27
N PHE A 24 0.51 1.80 1.50
CA PHE A 24 0.95 3.16 1.76
C PHE A 24 2.23 3.48 0.98
N LEU A 25 3.18 2.56 1.00
CA LEU A 25 4.45 2.80 0.32
C LEU A 25 4.31 2.76 -1.20
N ILE A 26 3.39 1.95 -1.72
CA ILE A 26 3.12 1.95 -3.14
C ILE A 26 2.51 3.27 -3.58
N GLU A 27 1.54 3.76 -2.83
CA GLU A 27 0.89 5.02 -3.17
C GLU A 27 1.84 6.20 -3.07
N ASN A 28 2.90 6.05 -2.29
CA ASN A 28 3.89 7.10 -2.09
C ASN A 28 5.26 6.66 -2.61
N LYS A 29 5.27 5.99 -3.74
CA LYS A 29 6.46 5.30 -4.22
C LYS A 29 7.62 6.21 -4.57
N LEU A 30 7.37 7.50 -4.74
CA LEU A 30 8.43 8.45 -5.05
C LEU A 30 9.11 8.99 -3.80
N PHE A 31 8.64 8.62 -2.62
CA PHE A 31 9.15 9.16 -1.37
C PHE A 31 9.71 8.07 -0.47
N ASP A 32 10.57 8.47 0.45
CA ASP A 32 11.06 7.54 1.45
C ASP A 32 10.68 8.05 2.83
N TYR A 33 10.60 7.11 3.77
CA TYR A 33 10.07 7.39 5.11
C TYR A 33 10.87 6.63 6.15
N SER A 34 11.03 7.25 7.33
CA SER A 34 11.55 6.52 8.48
C SER A 34 10.47 5.59 9.00
N LYS A 35 10.87 4.61 9.81
CA LYS A 35 9.89 3.72 10.42
C LYS A 35 8.89 4.49 11.26
N LYS A 36 9.34 5.53 11.95
CA LYS A 36 8.44 6.34 12.75
C LYS A 36 7.39 7.01 11.88
N GLN A 37 7.81 7.55 10.75
CA GLN A 37 6.87 8.19 9.83
C GLN A 37 5.87 7.17 9.28
N ILE A 38 6.35 5.96 8.95
CA ILE A 38 5.45 4.93 8.47
C ILE A 38 4.41 4.59 9.53
N MET A 39 4.85 4.43 10.78
CA MET A 39 3.93 4.16 11.87
C MET A 39 2.84 5.23 11.97
N GLU A 40 3.26 6.47 11.91
CA GLU A 40 2.34 7.59 12.07
C GLU A 40 1.37 7.69 10.89
N GLU A 41 1.90 7.53 9.67
CA GLU A 41 1.05 7.66 8.49
C GLU A 41 0.08 6.49 8.36
N VAL A 42 0.54 5.28 8.64
CA VAL A 42 -0.32 4.11 8.55
C VAL A 42 -1.22 3.98 9.77
N GLY A 43 -0.80 4.53 10.91
CA GLY A 43 -1.60 4.47 12.12
C GLY A 43 -1.48 3.14 12.84
N ILE A 44 -0.28 2.62 12.95
CA ILE A 44 -0.04 1.36 13.65
C ILE A 44 0.96 1.59 14.78
N SER A 45 0.97 0.69 15.74
CA SER A 45 1.87 0.79 16.87
C SER A 45 3.29 0.41 16.48
N LYS A 46 4.22 0.83 17.33
CA LYS A 46 5.62 0.46 17.13
C LYS A 46 5.79 -1.06 17.15
N ALA A 47 5.11 -1.72 18.09
CA ALA A 47 5.22 -3.17 18.19
C ALA A 47 4.72 -3.84 16.92
N THR A 48 3.62 -3.34 16.37
CA THR A 48 3.08 -3.90 15.13
C THR A 48 4.04 -3.70 13.97
N LEU A 49 4.60 -2.49 13.84
CA LEU A 49 5.54 -2.24 12.77
C LEU A 49 6.76 -3.15 12.89
N PHE A 50 7.32 -3.26 14.09
CA PHE A 50 8.53 -4.04 14.29
C PHE A 50 8.29 -5.52 14.09
N LYS A 51 7.04 -5.96 14.25
CA LYS A 51 6.69 -7.35 13.99
C LYS A 51 6.65 -7.66 12.50
N TYR A 52 6.12 -6.76 11.70
CA TYR A 52 5.84 -7.05 10.30
C TYR A 52 6.83 -6.45 9.31
N PHE A 53 7.49 -5.36 9.68
CA PHE A 53 8.40 -4.71 8.76
C PHE A 53 9.56 -5.61 8.31
N PRO A 54 10.16 -6.40 9.19
CA PRO A 54 11.23 -7.29 8.74
C PRO A 54 10.79 -8.28 7.68
N LYS A 55 9.53 -8.71 7.71
CA LYS A 55 9.02 -9.59 6.68
C LYS A 55 8.99 -8.91 5.31
N LEU A 56 8.66 -7.63 5.30
CA LEU A 56 8.64 -6.88 4.06
C LEU A 56 10.06 -6.67 3.53
N GLU A 57 11.00 -6.44 4.43
CA GLU A 57 12.38 -6.30 4.01
C GLU A 57 12.94 -7.62 3.45
N GLU A 58 12.67 -8.72 4.14
CA GLU A 58 13.14 -10.02 3.69
C GLU A 58 12.58 -10.39 2.34
N ALA A 59 11.33 -10.05 2.10
CA ALA A 59 10.69 -10.35 0.83
C ALA A 59 11.12 -9.41 -0.28
N GLY A 60 11.91 -8.39 0.04
CA GLY A 60 12.35 -7.43 -0.96
C GLY A 60 11.27 -6.47 -1.39
N ILE A 61 10.19 -6.37 -0.62
CA ILE A 61 9.09 -5.46 -0.95
C ILE A 61 9.44 -4.04 -0.60
N VAL A 62 10.13 -3.83 0.53
CA VAL A 62 10.63 -2.53 0.92
C VAL A 62 12.15 -2.59 0.96
N LYS A 63 12.77 -1.44 0.75
CA LYS A 63 14.23 -1.38 0.77
C LYS A 63 14.67 -0.11 1.47
N LEU A 64 15.90 -0.14 1.99
CA LEU A 64 16.54 1.03 2.53
C LEU A 64 16.84 1.98 1.38
N SER A 65 16.35 3.20 1.48
CA SER A 65 16.57 4.20 0.46
C SER A 65 17.86 4.97 0.72
N ARG A 66 17.99 5.47 1.94
CA ARG A 66 19.18 6.24 2.31
C ARG A 66 19.22 6.39 3.82
N LYS A 67 20.35 6.81 4.30
CA LYS A 67 20.52 7.16 5.70
C LYS A 67 20.68 8.66 5.83
N PHE A 68 20.09 9.21 6.86
CA PHE A 68 20.16 10.62 7.13
C PHE A 68 20.62 10.74 8.58
N GLY A 69 21.93 10.89 8.79
CA GLY A 69 22.45 10.77 10.13
C GLY A 69 22.25 9.36 10.64
N LYS A 70 21.58 9.24 11.77
CA LYS A 70 21.27 7.93 12.33
C LYS A 70 19.93 7.41 11.86
N THR A 71 19.20 8.20 11.11
CA THR A 71 17.87 7.83 10.66
C THR A 71 17.94 7.09 9.34
N LYS A 72 17.30 5.95 9.27
CA LYS A 72 17.19 5.17 8.04
C LYS A 72 15.86 5.46 7.39
N LEU A 73 15.89 5.68 6.09
CA LEU A 73 14.68 5.95 5.32
C LEU A 73 14.44 4.80 4.36
N TYR A 74 13.18 4.42 4.26
CA TYR A 74 12.76 3.24 3.48
C TYR A 74 11.75 3.65 2.42
N LYS A 75 11.70 2.87 1.37
CA LYS A 75 10.75 3.09 0.30
C LYS A 75 10.33 1.76 -0.29
N ILE A 76 9.28 1.79 -1.09
CA ILE A 76 8.86 0.60 -1.82
C ILE A 76 9.96 0.23 -2.82
N ASN A 77 10.18 -1.05 -2.99
CA ASN A 77 11.15 -1.51 -3.97
C ASN A 77 10.45 -1.70 -5.30
N ALA A 78 10.44 -0.65 -6.10
CA ALA A 78 9.68 -0.66 -7.35
C ALA A 78 10.22 -1.67 -8.37
N GLU A 79 11.44 -2.16 -8.16
CA GLU A 79 12.01 -3.13 -9.08
C GLU A 79 11.75 -4.56 -8.68
N SER A 80 11.15 -4.76 -7.51
CA SER A 80 10.78 -6.09 -7.07
C SER A 80 9.70 -6.67 -7.97
N PRO A 81 9.87 -7.91 -8.44
CA PRO A 81 8.79 -8.54 -9.21
C PRO A 81 7.52 -8.71 -8.38
N ILE A 82 7.67 -8.89 -7.07
CA ILE A 82 6.50 -8.99 -6.20
C ILE A 82 5.75 -7.66 -6.20
N VAL A 83 6.48 -6.57 -6.02
CA VAL A 83 5.84 -5.25 -5.97
C VAL A 83 5.18 -4.92 -7.31
N LYS A 84 5.85 -5.24 -8.42
CA LYS A 84 5.27 -5.00 -9.73
C LYS A 84 3.95 -5.72 -9.90
N ARG A 85 3.88 -6.96 -9.42
CA ARG A 85 2.64 -7.72 -9.53
C ARG A 85 1.56 -7.21 -8.58
N ILE A 86 1.94 -6.72 -7.41
CA ILE A 86 0.98 -6.14 -6.50
C ILE A 86 0.37 -4.89 -7.11
N ILE A 87 1.20 -4.04 -7.71
CA ILE A 87 0.72 -2.83 -8.37
C ILE A 87 -0.22 -3.20 -9.51
N ASP A 88 0.17 -4.17 -10.31
CA ASP A 88 -0.64 -4.62 -11.42
C ASP A 88 -1.98 -5.17 -10.95
N LEU A 89 -1.95 -5.96 -9.89
CA LEU A 89 -3.18 -6.49 -9.30
C LEU A 89 -4.08 -5.37 -8.83
N GLY A 90 -3.51 -4.37 -8.15
CA GLY A 90 -4.30 -3.24 -7.68
C GLY A 90 -4.97 -2.50 -8.82
N LEU A 91 -4.23 -2.29 -9.90
CA LEU A 91 -4.79 -1.62 -11.07
C LEU A 91 -5.90 -2.45 -11.72
N THR A 92 -5.70 -3.75 -11.78
CA THR A 92 -6.71 -4.64 -12.34
C THR A 92 -7.97 -4.65 -11.49
N LEU A 93 -7.80 -4.70 -10.17
CA LEU A 93 -8.97 -4.67 -9.27
C LEU A 93 -9.74 -3.37 -9.44
N ALA A 94 -9.03 -2.25 -9.54
CA ALA A 94 -9.68 -0.96 -9.71
C ALA A 94 -10.41 -0.88 -11.05
N ASP A 95 -9.79 -1.41 -12.10
CA ASP A 95 -10.39 -1.42 -13.42
C ASP A 95 -11.67 -2.26 -13.46
N GLU A 96 -11.61 -3.45 -12.88
CA GLU A 96 -12.78 -4.31 -12.83
C GLU A 96 -13.90 -3.71 -12.00
N ALA A 97 -13.55 -3.04 -10.90
CA ALA A 97 -14.55 -2.36 -10.08
C ALA A 97 -15.24 -1.25 -10.87
N SER A 98 -14.45 -0.49 -11.65
CA SER A 98 -15.02 0.56 -12.48
C SER A 98 -15.96 0.00 -13.53
N LYS A 99 -15.61 -1.11 -14.13
CA LYS A 99 -16.46 -1.74 -15.11
C LYS A 99 -17.78 -2.19 -14.50
N ARG A 100 -17.73 -2.75 -13.30
CA ARG A 100 -18.97 -3.18 -12.63
C ARG A 100 -19.88 -2.00 -12.35
N VAL A 101 -19.31 -0.89 -11.89
CA VAL A 101 -20.12 0.29 -11.62
C VAL A 101 -20.76 0.79 -12.92
N ALA A 102 -20.02 0.83 -14.00
CA ALA A 102 -20.54 1.29 -15.27
C ALA A 102 -21.67 0.37 -15.75
N GLU A 103 -21.50 -0.94 -15.59
CA GLU A 103 -22.54 -1.89 -15.99
C GLU A 103 -23.80 -1.72 -15.17
N GLU A 104 -23.63 -1.49 -13.87
CA GLU A 104 -24.78 -1.29 -12.99
C GLU A 104 -25.54 -0.05 -13.38
N GLU A 105 -24.82 1.01 -13.75
CA GLU A 105 -25.49 2.22 -14.17
C GLU A 105 -26.25 2.04 -15.47
N LEU A 106 -25.68 1.24 -16.38
CA LEU A 106 -26.37 0.96 -17.63
C LEU A 106 -27.58 0.07 -17.45
N GLU A 107 -27.62 -0.70 -16.38
CA GLU A 107 -28.69 -1.62 -16.12
C GLU A 107 -29.76 -1.05 -15.20
N VAL A 108 -29.71 0.23 -14.92
CA VAL A 108 -30.72 0.86 -14.08
C VAL A 108 -32.10 0.58 -14.67
N PRO A 109 -33.02 0.09 -13.84
CA PRO A 109 -34.34 -0.23 -14.35
C PRO A 109 -35.04 1.00 -14.91
N VAL A 110 -35.72 0.80 -15.99
CA VAL A 110 -36.54 1.83 -16.58
C VAL A 110 -37.90 1.78 -15.93
N ARG A 111 -38.39 2.91 -15.50
CA ARG A 111 -39.71 3.00 -14.89
C ARG A 111 -40.74 3.45 -15.87
#